data_a9091ae431d4f565a27984a4e4aefd0b
#
_entry.id   a9091ae431d4f565a27984a4e4aefd0b
#
_cell.length_a   1.000
_cell.length_b   1.000
_cell.length_c   1.000
_cell.angle_alpha   90.00
_cell.angle_beta   90.00
_cell.angle_gamma   90.00
#
_symmetry.space_group_name_H-M   'P 1'
#
loop_
_entity.id
_entity.type
_entity.pdbx_description
1 polymer ?
#
loop_
_entity_poly.entity_id
_entity_poly.type
_entity_poly.pdbx_seq_one_letter_code
_entity_poly.pdbx_strand_id
1 'polypeptide(L)'
;MMKILFVSPCYYPAIGGVEIQARLIAKELAKKHQVSMAAANLGFRHPQYVPGWLGKKMMIESLYNNLLASTYSSFKEGDIPVRAVTPRLSDGLGLLPILLPTLPLLRRYTEPFFDWFNYQCYRSVFGPKLEKLMQGVDVVHCLLVDYLGFAGLDAAKKLGIPSVCTPYVHPGQFGENSVIIQTYPRFEAVGTLTEGDRQKLISMGVPAENLHILEVVPILPATVNPDEFRQQHNLVDVPVILFVGRRSAYKGVKALLSSAHQVWQTIPNAHFVFVGPETPESLEWFENADSRIHYLGKVSEQEKGDAIAACDIFCMPSLFEILPTVYLEAWSYSKPVIGGKAQGVPELIEGNNAGFAVEQTPEAISAAITKLLQDPALSQNLGDNGNVLVNQNYSLSAVVSKSESLYQKMNGKPQASETLVR
;
A
#
# COMPACT_ATOMS: atom_id res chain seq x y z
N MET A 1 -1.95 5.98 28.26
CA MET A 1 -2.96 5.55 27.27
C MET A 1 -3.35 6.78 26.47
N MET A 2 -3.17 6.76 25.13
CA MET A 2 -3.48 7.86 24.23
C MET A 2 -4.82 7.61 23.51
N LYS A 3 -5.44 8.67 23.02
CA LYS A 3 -6.59 8.62 22.10
C LYS A 3 -6.10 8.94 20.69
N ILE A 4 -6.14 7.96 19.80
CA ILE A 4 -5.59 8.03 18.46
C ILE A 4 -6.74 7.98 17.46
N LEU A 5 -6.79 8.95 16.53
CA LEU A 5 -7.73 8.93 15.41
C LEU A 5 -6.97 8.69 14.11
N PHE A 6 -7.30 7.62 13.43
CA PHE A 6 -6.90 7.43 12.03
C PHE A 6 -7.92 8.09 11.09
N VAL A 7 -7.42 8.78 10.08
CA VAL A 7 -8.23 9.35 8.99
C VAL A 7 -7.77 8.70 7.69
N SER A 8 -8.69 8.04 6.97
CA SER A 8 -8.39 7.36 5.71
C SER A 8 -9.52 7.59 4.70
N PRO A 9 -9.22 7.76 3.41
CA PRO A 9 -10.28 7.84 2.39
C PRO A 9 -11.09 6.55 2.31
N CYS A 10 -10.50 5.41 2.57
CA CYS A 10 -11.13 4.09 2.54
C CYS A 10 -10.80 3.28 3.79
N TYR A 11 -11.71 2.40 4.19
CA TYR A 11 -11.50 1.42 5.25
C TYR A 11 -12.38 0.17 5.00
N TYR A 12 -12.16 -0.89 5.80
CA TYR A 12 -12.97 -2.12 5.74
C TYR A 12 -14.49 -1.81 5.71
N PRO A 13 -15.30 -2.49 4.87
CA PRO A 13 -14.99 -3.70 4.08
C PRO A 13 -14.31 -3.46 2.72
N ALA A 14 -13.88 -2.24 2.38
CA ALA A 14 -13.00 -2.04 1.24
C ALA A 14 -11.71 -2.84 1.43
N ILE A 15 -11.22 -3.49 0.37
CA ILE A 15 -10.06 -4.36 0.40
C ILE A 15 -8.97 -3.79 -0.52
N GLY A 16 -7.94 -3.24 0.10
CA GLY A 16 -6.71 -2.79 -0.52
C GLY A 16 -5.55 -2.92 0.47
N GLY A 17 -4.33 -2.77 0.01
CA GLY A 17 -3.15 -2.89 0.87
C GLY A 17 -3.16 -1.91 2.05
N VAL A 18 -3.50 -0.64 1.79
CA VAL A 18 -3.53 0.42 2.81
C VAL A 18 -4.61 0.16 3.86
N GLU A 19 -5.81 -0.29 3.45
CA GLU A 19 -6.93 -0.59 4.34
C GLU A 19 -6.60 -1.76 5.27
N ILE A 20 -5.92 -2.80 4.74
CA ILE A 20 -5.47 -3.93 5.55
C ILE A 20 -4.38 -3.49 6.53
N GLN A 21 -3.40 -2.69 6.10
CA GLN A 21 -2.37 -2.13 6.97
C GLN A 21 -2.98 -1.29 8.09
N ALA A 22 -3.88 -0.36 7.75
CA ALA A 22 -4.60 0.46 8.72
C ALA A 22 -5.31 -0.38 9.78
N ARG A 23 -5.96 -1.46 9.33
CA ARG A 23 -6.71 -2.39 10.20
C ARG A 23 -5.80 -3.15 11.15
N LEU A 24 -4.69 -3.69 10.66
CA LEU A 24 -3.73 -4.44 11.47
C LEU A 24 -3.08 -3.55 12.54
N ILE A 25 -2.59 -2.37 12.14
CA ILE A 25 -1.95 -1.39 13.03
C ILE A 25 -2.95 -0.88 14.07
N ALA A 26 -4.18 -0.50 13.64
CA ALA A 26 -5.21 -0.01 14.55
C ALA A 26 -5.60 -1.06 15.61
N LYS A 27 -5.75 -2.33 15.23
CA LYS A 27 -6.07 -3.42 16.17
C LYS A 27 -4.97 -3.65 17.19
N GLU A 28 -3.71 -3.60 16.77
CA GLU A 28 -2.60 -3.81 17.70
C GLU A 28 -2.47 -2.62 18.68
N LEU A 29 -2.57 -1.38 18.17
CA LEU A 29 -2.59 -0.18 19.02
C LEU A 29 -3.76 -0.17 20.00
N ALA A 30 -4.92 -0.70 19.60
CA ALA A 30 -6.13 -0.74 20.45
C ALA A 30 -5.95 -1.62 21.70
N LYS A 31 -4.96 -2.50 21.74
CA LYS A 31 -4.62 -3.26 22.95
C LYS A 31 -4.11 -2.39 24.11
N LYS A 32 -3.54 -1.21 23.78
CA LYS A 32 -2.91 -0.30 24.75
C LYS A 32 -3.52 1.11 24.76
N HIS A 33 -4.20 1.50 23.69
CA HIS A 33 -4.69 2.85 23.45
C HIS A 33 -6.17 2.87 23.08
N GLN A 34 -6.80 4.04 23.17
CA GLN A 34 -8.13 4.26 22.59
C GLN A 34 -7.97 4.64 21.11
N VAL A 35 -8.27 3.72 20.21
CA VAL A 35 -8.15 3.92 18.78
C VAL A 35 -9.52 4.11 18.16
N SER A 36 -9.64 5.05 17.24
CA SER A 36 -10.82 5.25 16.41
C SER A 36 -10.44 5.50 14.96
N MET A 37 -11.36 5.24 14.04
CA MET A 37 -11.19 5.40 12.61
C MET A 37 -12.24 6.34 12.04
N ALA A 38 -11.83 7.30 11.21
CA ALA A 38 -12.70 8.12 10.38
C ALA A 38 -12.42 7.81 8.90
N ALA A 39 -13.43 7.36 8.16
CA ALA A 39 -13.28 7.01 6.75
C ALA A 39 -14.41 7.60 5.90
N ALA A 40 -14.06 8.09 4.71
CA ALA A 40 -15.04 8.62 3.77
C ALA A 40 -15.75 7.52 2.99
N ASN A 41 -15.09 6.39 2.78
CA ASN A 41 -15.59 5.28 1.97
C ASN A 41 -15.50 3.95 2.73
N LEU A 42 -16.66 3.41 3.07
CA LEU A 42 -16.80 2.14 3.76
C LEU A 42 -17.52 1.16 2.82
N GLY A 43 -16.79 0.43 1.98
CA GLY A 43 -17.37 -0.65 1.19
C GLY A 43 -17.32 -0.51 -0.33
N PHE A 44 -16.76 0.56 -0.89
CA PHE A 44 -16.43 0.61 -2.30
C PHE A 44 -15.00 0.13 -2.55
N ARG A 45 -14.81 -0.61 -3.66
CA ARG A 45 -13.48 -0.77 -4.23
C ARG A 45 -12.98 0.63 -4.59
N HIS A 46 -11.77 0.95 -4.16
CA HIS A 46 -11.08 2.11 -4.69
C HIS A 46 -11.21 2.07 -6.23
N PRO A 47 -11.68 3.13 -6.88
CA PRO A 47 -11.63 3.16 -8.34
C PRO A 47 -10.18 2.84 -8.71
N GLN A 48 -9.98 1.88 -9.60
CA GLN A 48 -8.64 1.56 -10.08
C GLN A 48 -8.00 2.88 -10.50
N TYR A 49 -6.77 3.13 -10.02
CA TYR A 49 -6.06 4.33 -10.43
C TYR A 49 -5.98 4.34 -11.96
N VAL A 50 -6.65 5.30 -12.54
CA VAL A 50 -6.61 5.58 -13.98
C VAL A 50 -5.96 6.95 -14.11
N PRO A 51 -4.77 7.04 -14.72
CA PRO A 51 -4.08 8.31 -14.86
C PRO A 51 -4.89 9.33 -15.67
N GLY A 52 -4.70 10.61 -15.35
CA GLY A 52 -5.27 11.72 -16.08
C GLY A 52 -6.76 11.97 -15.81
N TRP A 53 -7.43 12.56 -16.79
CA TRP A 53 -8.83 13.02 -16.67
C TRP A 53 -9.84 11.90 -16.36
N LEU A 54 -9.66 10.71 -16.93
CA LEU A 54 -10.59 9.60 -16.70
C LEU A 54 -10.57 9.16 -15.25
N GLY A 55 -9.40 9.12 -14.63
CA GLY A 55 -9.25 8.81 -13.20
C GLY A 55 -9.89 9.88 -12.30
N LYS A 56 -9.69 11.15 -12.62
CA LYS A 56 -10.34 12.28 -11.93
C LYS A 56 -11.87 12.17 -12.04
N LYS A 57 -12.40 11.85 -13.23
CA LYS A 57 -13.83 11.63 -13.45
C LYS A 57 -14.36 10.48 -12.61
N MET A 58 -13.67 9.34 -12.57
CA MET A 58 -14.08 8.18 -11.77
C MET A 58 -14.08 8.48 -10.27
N MET A 59 -13.11 9.25 -9.76
CA MET A 59 -13.09 9.71 -8.36
C MET A 59 -14.32 10.58 -8.06
N ILE A 60 -14.68 11.49 -8.96
CA ILE A 60 -15.85 12.37 -8.81
C ILE A 60 -17.13 11.56 -8.84
N GLU A 61 -17.27 10.63 -9.78
CA GLU A 61 -18.43 9.75 -9.86
C GLU A 61 -18.55 8.88 -8.60
N SER A 62 -17.44 8.37 -8.07
CA SER A 62 -17.42 7.63 -6.80
C SER A 62 -17.89 8.51 -5.63
N LEU A 63 -17.42 9.77 -5.56
CA LEU A 63 -17.85 10.71 -4.52
C LEU A 63 -19.35 10.98 -4.58
N TYR A 64 -19.90 11.22 -5.79
CA TYR A 64 -21.35 11.46 -5.97
C TYR A 64 -22.18 10.21 -5.75
N ASN A 65 -21.71 9.04 -6.16
CA ASN A 65 -22.38 7.78 -5.85
C ASN A 65 -22.43 7.54 -4.33
N ASN A 66 -21.38 7.90 -3.60
CA ASN A 66 -21.37 7.86 -2.13
C ASN A 66 -22.33 8.89 -1.52
N LEU A 67 -22.48 10.06 -2.14
CA LEU A 67 -23.45 11.08 -1.73
C LEU A 67 -24.90 10.58 -1.87
N LEU A 68 -25.19 9.85 -2.94
CA LEU A 68 -26.51 9.31 -3.24
C LEU A 68 -26.81 7.99 -2.51
N ALA A 69 -25.80 7.20 -2.24
CA ALA A 69 -25.91 5.90 -1.60
C ALA A 69 -25.91 5.98 -0.06
N SER A 70 -26.70 6.81 0.54
CA SER A 70 -26.80 7.17 1.98
C SER A 70 -26.74 6.02 3.04
N THR A 71 -26.13 4.88 2.73
CA THR A 71 -26.20 3.62 3.48
C THR A 71 -24.98 3.31 4.36
N TYR A 72 -23.97 4.19 4.42
CA TYR A 72 -22.80 3.91 5.24
C TYR A 72 -23.00 4.33 6.69
N SER A 73 -23.35 3.36 7.51
CA SER A 73 -23.44 3.54 8.95
C SER A 73 -22.06 3.35 9.60
N SER A 74 -21.78 4.16 10.62
CA SER A 74 -20.69 3.89 11.55
C SER A 74 -20.90 2.53 12.21
N PHE A 75 -19.81 1.78 12.42
CA PHE A 75 -19.82 0.47 13.05
C PHE A 75 -18.67 0.35 14.07
N LYS A 76 -18.59 -0.77 14.75
CA LYS A 76 -17.45 -1.13 15.58
C LYS A 76 -16.76 -2.34 15.00
N GLU A 77 -15.43 -2.28 14.91
CA GLU A 77 -14.60 -3.43 14.63
C GLU A 77 -13.88 -3.85 15.91
N GLY A 78 -14.44 -4.84 16.63
CA GLY A 78 -14.06 -5.08 18.01
C GLY A 78 -14.35 -3.85 18.86
N ASP A 79 -13.33 -3.32 19.54
CA ASP A 79 -13.44 -2.11 20.36
C ASP A 79 -13.16 -0.82 19.59
N ILE A 80 -12.82 -0.89 18.31
CA ILE A 80 -12.48 0.27 17.48
C ILE A 80 -13.76 0.85 16.85
N PRO A 81 -14.18 2.06 17.24
CA PRO A 81 -15.28 2.76 16.56
C PRO A 81 -14.81 3.24 15.20
N VAL A 82 -15.50 2.79 14.14
CA VAL A 82 -15.30 3.23 12.77
C VAL A 82 -16.42 4.20 12.42
N ARG A 83 -16.05 5.45 12.13
CA ARG A 83 -16.97 6.53 11.83
C ARG A 83 -16.97 6.84 10.33
N ALA A 84 -18.13 6.71 9.70
CA ALA A 84 -18.30 7.14 8.33
C ALA A 84 -18.33 8.66 8.26
N VAL A 85 -17.40 9.26 7.54
CA VAL A 85 -17.36 10.70 7.24
C VAL A 85 -17.92 10.89 5.83
N THR A 86 -19.22 10.61 5.68
CA THR A 86 -19.91 10.73 4.40
C THR A 86 -20.45 12.14 4.21
N PRO A 87 -20.45 12.69 2.98
CA PRO A 87 -21.15 13.92 2.69
C PRO A 87 -22.66 13.69 2.84
N ARG A 88 -23.38 14.73 3.27
CA ARG A 88 -24.85 14.75 3.29
C ARG A 88 -25.35 15.33 1.97
N LEU A 89 -26.61 15.11 1.62
CA LEU A 89 -27.25 15.77 0.46
C LEU A 89 -27.10 17.31 0.52
N SER A 90 -27.18 17.90 1.71
CA SER A 90 -26.91 19.33 1.92
C SER A 90 -25.49 19.77 1.57
N ASP A 91 -24.52 18.86 1.64
CA ASP A 91 -23.11 19.13 1.31
C ASP A 91 -22.87 19.09 -0.21
N GLY A 92 -23.82 18.55 -0.97
CA GLY A 92 -23.73 18.39 -2.43
C GLY A 92 -23.47 19.71 -3.15
N LEU A 93 -24.04 20.82 -2.66
CA LEU A 93 -23.77 22.15 -3.20
C LEU A 93 -22.30 22.56 -3.01
N GLY A 94 -21.69 22.24 -1.88
CA GLY A 94 -20.27 22.49 -1.61
C GLY A 94 -19.32 21.63 -2.44
N LEU A 95 -19.79 20.49 -2.95
CA LEU A 95 -19.02 19.59 -3.79
C LEU A 95 -19.28 19.79 -5.30
N LEU A 96 -20.33 20.53 -5.69
CA LEU A 96 -20.65 20.83 -7.09
C LEU A 96 -19.45 21.35 -7.90
N PRO A 97 -18.63 22.27 -7.34
CA PRO A 97 -17.50 22.80 -8.07
C PRO A 97 -16.45 21.74 -8.49
N ILE A 98 -16.38 20.61 -7.80
CA ILE A 98 -15.50 19.48 -8.18
C ILE A 98 -15.86 18.92 -9.57
N LEU A 99 -17.09 19.13 -10.06
CA LEU A 99 -17.52 18.71 -11.38
C LEU A 99 -17.06 19.64 -12.51
N LEU A 100 -16.65 20.86 -12.22
CA LEU A 100 -16.28 21.85 -13.25
C LEU A 100 -15.26 21.33 -14.28
N PRO A 101 -14.18 20.62 -13.85
CA PRO A 101 -13.19 20.08 -14.80
C PRO A 101 -13.71 18.92 -15.65
N THR A 102 -14.88 18.37 -15.35
CA THR A 102 -15.50 17.33 -16.21
C THR A 102 -16.20 17.93 -17.41
N LEU A 103 -16.48 19.24 -17.39
CA LEU A 103 -17.06 19.96 -18.51
C LEU A 103 -16.00 20.27 -19.56
N PRO A 104 -16.16 19.81 -20.82
CA PRO A 104 -15.14 19.92 -21.87
C PRO A 104 -14.65 21.35 -22.10
N LEU A 105 -15.56 22.33 -22.04
CA LEU A 105 -15.26 23.75 -22.26
C LEU A 105 -14.45 24.37 -21.12
N LEU A 106 -14.64 23.94 -19.89
CA LEU A 106 -13.98 24.49 -18.70
C LEU A 106 -12.69 23.77 -18.34
N ARG A 107 -12.53 22.53 -18.79
CA ARG A 107 -11.37 21.69 -18.48
C ARG A 107 -10.03 22.39 -18.69
N ARG A 108 -9.86 23.08 -19.82
CA ARG A 108 -8.62 23.78 -20.18
C ARG A 108 -8.27 24.92 -19.20
N TYR A 109 -9.27 25.56 -18.62
CA TYR A 109 -9.09 26.71 -17.72
C TYR A 109 -9.04 26.31 -16.24
N THR A 110 -9.69 25.21 -15.88
CA THR A 110 -9.82 24.80 -14.48
C THR A 110 -8.76 23.78 -14.05
N GLU A 111 -8.14 23.06 -14.99
CA GLU A 111 -7.18 22.00 -14.66
C GLU A 111 -5.98 22.48 -13.80
N PRO A 112 -5.36 23.65 -14.04
CA PRO A 112 -4.26 24.13 -13.20
C PRO A 112 -4.67 24.41 -11.74
N PHE A 113 -5.93 24.76 -11.50
CA PHE A 113 -6.46 25.08 -10.17
C PHE A 113 -7.28 23.95 -9.58
N PHE A 114 -7.41 22.82 -10.31
CA PHE A 114 -8.30 21.75 -9.95
C PHE A 114 -7.95 21.13 -8.58
N ASP A 115 -6.69 20.89 -8.32
CA ASP A 115 -6.25 20.26 -7.08
C ASP A 115 -6.45 21.20 -5.88
N TRP A 116 -6.11 22.47 -6.03
CA TRP A 116 -6.38 23.47 -5.00
C TRP A 116 -7.89 23.62 -4.74
N PHE A 117 -8.67 23.62 -5.77
CA PHE A 117 -10.12 23.77 -5.69
C PHE A 117 -10.79 22.57 -5.02
N ASN A 118 -10.38 21.35 -5.38
CA ASN A 118 -10.81 20.13 -4.70
C ASN A 118 -10.46 20.17 -3.21
N TYR A 119 -9.27 20.60 -2.89
CA TYR A 119 -8.85 20.77 -1.50
C TYR A 119 -9.78 21.70 -0.73
N GLN A 120 -10.14 22.85 -1.28
CA GLN A 120 -11.05 23.79 -0.62
C GLN A 120 -12.46 23.19 -0.44
N CYS A 121 -12.96 22.46 -1.43
CA CYS A 121 -14.25 21.78 -1.34
C CYS A 121 -14.23 20.70 -0.24
N TYR A 122 -13.22 19.86 -0.22
CA TYR A 122 -13.08 18.83 0.81
C TYR A 122 -12.92 19.43 2.21
N ARG A 123 -12.13 20.47 2.35
CA ARG A 123 -11.95 21.21 3.60
C ARG A 123 -13.28 21.76 4.11
N SER A 124 -14.08 22.37 3.25
CA SER A 124 -15.37 22.98 3.64
C SER A 124 -16.40 21.95 4.07
N VAL A 125 -16.43 20.78 3.42
CA VAL A 125 -17.44 19.74 3.65
C VAL A 125 -17.01 18.79 4.77
N PHE A 126 -15.76 18.34 4.76
CA PHE A 126 -15.28 17.30 5.69
C PHE A 126 -14.64 17.88 6.94
N GLY A 127 -14.03 19.08 6.85
CA GLY A 127 -13.37 19.71 7.99
C GLY A 127 -14.22 19.78 9.25
N PRO A 128 -15.43 20.36 9.22
CA PRO A 128 -16.28 20.45 10.42
C PRO A 128 -16.68 19.09 10.99
N LYS A 129 -16.79 18.05 10.16
CA LYS A 129 -17.11 16.70 10.60
C LYS A 129 -15.93 16.05 11.30
N LEU A 130 -14.72 16.24 10.75
CA LEU A 130 -13.47 15.76 11.33
C LEU A 130 -13.14 16.49 12.63
N GLU A 131 -13.29 17.82 12.69
CA GLU A 131 -13.15 18.60 13.93
C GLU A 131 -14.01 18.02 15.07
N LYS A 132 -15.24 17.62 14.77
CA LYS A 132 -16.14 17.01 15.75
C LYS A 132 -15.66 15.66 16.25
N LEU A 133 -15.06 14.85 15.36
CA LEU A 133 -14.51 13.54 15.72
C LEU A 133 -13.16 13.64 16.47
N MET A 134 -12.45 14.74 16.30
CA MET A 134 -11.14 15.00 16.91
C MET A 134 -11.21 15.57 18.32
N GLN A 135 -12.40 15.87 18.86
CA GLN A 135 -12.52 16.41 20.21
C GLN A 135 -11.96 15.45 21.27
N GLY A 136 -10.92 15.89 21.97
CA GLY A 136 -10.24 15.12 22.98
C GLY A 136 -9.36 13.97 22.46
N VAL A 137 -8.98 14.01 21.17
CA VAL A 137 -7.99 13.13 20.55
C VAL A 137 -6.59 13.67 20.84
N ASP A 138 -5.63 12.78 21.10
CA ASP A 138 -4.24 13.15 21.40
C ASP A 138 -3.38 13.22 20.14
N VAL A 139 -3.66 12.38 19.14
CA VAL A 139 -2.94 12.31 17.85
C VAL A 139 -3.87 11.95 16.71
N VAL A 140 -3.70 12.60 15.58
CA VAL A 140 -4.36 12.27 14.31
C VAL A 140 -3.35 11.68 13.33
N HIS A 141 -3.65 10.49 12.77
CA HIS A 141 -2.83 9.88 11.72
C HIS A 141 -3.62 9.73 10.43
N CYS A 142 -3.25 10.50 9.40
CA CYS A 142 -3.85 10.45 8.07
C CYS A 142 -3.14 9.39 7.22
N LEU A 143 -3.88 8.38 6.77
CA LEU A 143 -3.39 7.30 5.90
C LEU A 143 -3.85 7.56 4.48
N LEU A 144 -2.98 7.31 3.50
CA LEU A 144 -3.25 7.60 2.09
C LEU A 144 -3.68 9.05 1.92
N VAL A 145 -2.71 9.95 1.85
CA VAL A 145 -2.97 11.39 1.87
C VAL A 145 -3.58 11.85 0.56
N ASP A 146 -4.89 12.02 0.61
CA ASP A 146 -5.70 12.71 -0.38
C ASP A 146 -6.28 14.01 0.22
N TYR A 147 -7.25 14.60 -0.45
CA TYR A 147 -7.91 15.82 0.02
C TYR A 147 -8.63 15.64 1.36
N LEU A 148 -9.08 14.41 1.71
CA LEU A 148 -9.66 14.11 3.03
C LEU A 148 -8.58 14.18 4.12
N GLY A 149 -7.40 13.62 3.86
CA GLY A 149 -6.24 13.71 4.77
C GLY A 149 -5.85 15.17 5.02
N PHE A 150 -5.92 16.02 4.00
CA PHE A 150 -5.64 17.46 4.15
C PHE A 150 -6.74 18.20 4.93
N ALA A 151 -8.01 17.85 4.72
CA ALA A 151 -9.09 18.36 5.58
C ALA A 151 -8.89 17.91 7.04
N GLY A 152 -8.36 16.70 7.24
CA GLY A 152 -7.97 16.17 8.55
C GLY A 152 -6.82 16.97 9.18
N LEU A 153 -5.78 17.29 8.42
CA LEU A 153 -4.68 18.14 8.85
C LEU A 153 -5.16 19.51 9.31
N ASP A 154 -6.00 20.18 8.50
CA ASP A 154 -6.51 21.52 8.85
C ASP A 154 -7.38 21.47 10.11
N ALA A 155 -8.20 20.43 10.27
CA ALA A 155 -9.01 20.20 11.47
C ALA A 155 -8.13 19.96 12.71
N ALA A 156 -7.09 19.13 12.59
CA ALA A 156 -6.14 18.86 13.65
C ALA A 156 -5.38 20.14 14.09
N LYS A 157 -4.87 20.92 13.12
CA LYS A 157 -4.19 22.20 13.39
C LYS A 157 -5.08 23.20 14.11
N LYS A 158 -6.33 23.34 13.65
CA LYS A 158 -7.31 24.24 14.31
C LYS A 158 -7.58 23.87 15.76
N LEU A 159 -7.48 22.58 16.09
CA LEU A 159 -7.69 22.07 17.45
C LEU A 159 -6.38 21.93 18.24
N GLY A 160 -5.22 22.25 17.63
CA GLY A 160 -3.92 22.09 18.25
C GLY A 160 -3.52 20.64 18.51
N ILE A 161 -4.00 19.70 17.69
CA ILE A 161 -3.72 18.28 17.83
C ILE A 161 -2.57 17.89 16.90
N PRO A 162 -1.51 17.23 17.41
CA PRO A 162 -0.42 16.73 16.57
C PRO A 162 -0.91 15.79 15.47
N SER A 163 -0.36 15.96 14.26
CA SER A 163 -0.80 15.20 13.09
C SER A 163 0.35 14.51 12.38
N VAL A 164 0.12 13.25 12.01
CA VAL A 164 1.00 12.41 11.20
C VAL A 164 0.33 12.11 9.88
N CYS A 165 1.08 11.97 8.81
CA CYS A 165 0.56 11.33 7.60
C CYS A 165 1.49 10.21 7.12
N THR A 166 0.91 9.15 6.57
CA THR A 166 1.62 8.14 5.75
C THR A 166 1.03 8.18 4.35
N PRO A 167 1.69 8.85 3.40
CA PRO A 167 1.10 9.19 2.11
C PRO A 167 1.02 8.04 1.11
N TYR A 168 1.83 6.99 1.24
CA TYR A 168 1.92 5.89 0.28
C TYR A 168 2.12 6.40 -1.15
N VAL A 169 3.11 7.27 -1.35
CA VAL A 169 3.39 7.90 -2.65
C VAL A 169 3.78 6.85 -3.69
N HIS A 170 3.06 6.81 -4.81
CA HIS A 170 3.41 5.97 -5.95
C HIS A 170 3.99 6.85 -7.05
N PRO A 171 5.31 6.78 -7.31
CA PRO A 171 5.98 7.62 -8.29
C PRO A 171 5.30 7.55 -9.66
N GLY A 172 5.02 8.72 -10.25
CA GLY A 172 4.33 8.84 -11.54
C GLY A 172 2.84 8.48 -11.54
N GLN A 173 2.26 8.13 -10.39
CA GLN A 173 0.86 7.72 -10.29
C GLN A 173 0.08 8.54 -9.26
N PHE A 174 0.57 8.62 -8.03
CA PHE A 174 -0.19 9.18 -6.91
C PHE A 174 0.73 9.88 -5.89
N GLY A 175 0.27 11.01 -5.35
CA GLY A 175 0.95 11.70 -4.25
C GLY A 175 2.01 12.72 -4.67
N GLU A 176 2.16 13.01 -5.96
CA GLU A 176 3.22 13.90 -6.50
C GLU A 176 2.69 15.24 -7.07
N ASN A 177 1.40 15.57 -6.94
CA ASN A 177 0.94 16.87 -7.42
C ASN A 177 1.39 18.01 -6.48
N SER A 178 1.47 19.23 -7.02
CA SER A 178 2.04 20.39 -6.30
C SER A 178 1.32 20.71 -5.00
N VAL A 179 -0.01 20.57 -4.93
CA VAL A 179 -0.81 20.81 -3.71
C VAL A 179 -0.48 19.78 -2.64
N ILE A 180 -0.35 18.51 -3.04
CA ILE A 180 -0.03 17.41 -2.14
C ILE A 180 1.38 17.59 -1.57
N ILE A 181 2.38 17.83 -2.42
CA ILE A 181 3.78 18.03 -2.00
C ILE A 181 3.90 19.20 -1.01
N GLN A 182 3.26 20.34 -1.29
CA GLN A 182 3.27 21.50 -0.41
C GLN A 182 2.53 21.28 0.91
N THR A 183 1.71 20.23 1.00
CA THR A 183 0.95 19.93 2.22
C THR A 183 1.72 19.01 3.17
N TYR A 184 2.60 18.15 2.68
CA TYR A 184 3.38 17.24 3.55
C TYR A 184 4.17 17.97 4.64
N PRO A 185 4.92 19.07 4.37
CA PRO A 185 5.65 19.78 5.41
C PRO A 185 4.79 20.41 6.51
N ARG A 186 3.48 20.47 6.29
CA ARG A 186 2.54 21.00 7.28
C ARG A 186 2.15 20.02 8.36
N PHE A 187 2.40 18.71 8.16
CA PHE A 187 2.27 17.69 9.20
C PHE A 187 3.47 17.76 10.14
N GLU A 188 3.27 17.45 11.41
CA GLU A 188 4.35 17.35 12.39
C GLU A 188 5.26 16.15 12.11
N ALA A 189 4.73 15.10 11.48
CA ALA A 189 5.50 13.96 11.00
C ALA A 189 4.90 13.37 9.72
N VAL A 190 5.79 12.89 8.84
CA VAL A 190 5.44 12.20 7.59
C VAL A 190 6.07 10.82 7.60
N GLY A 191 5.23 9.79 7.54
CA GLY A 191 5.68 8.40 7.46
C GLY A 191 6.11 8.03 6.04
N THR A 192 7.28 7.41 5.92
CA THR A 192 7.80 6.81 4.69
C THR A 192 7.96 5.31 4.90
N LEU A 193 7.88 4.51 3.83
CA LEU A 193 7.95 3.07 3.95
C LEU A 193 9.39 2.53 3.89
N THR A 194 10.25 3.24 3.19
CA THR A 194 11.66 2.88 2.98
C THR A 194 12.53 4.11 3.02
N GLU A 195 13.87 3.92 3.13
CA GLU A 195 14.81 5.03 2.99
C GLU A 195 14.77 5.63 1.57
N GLY A 196 14.55 4.82 0.54
CA GLY A 196 14.36 5.29 -0.84
C GLY A 196 13.15 6.23 -0.98
N ASP A 197 12.02 5.88 -0.36
CA ASP A 197 10.83 6.72 -0.29
C ASP A 197 11.11 8.02 0.50
N ARG A 198 11.85 7.91 1.61
CA ARG A 198 12.29 9.07 2.40
C ARG A 198 13.14 10.04 1.57
N GLN A 199 14.15 9.55 0.86
CA GLN A 199 15.00 10.37 0.00
C GLN A 199 14.19 11.02 -1.14
N LYS A 200 13.21 10.32 -1.68
CA LYS A 200 12.30 10.86 -2.69
C LYS A 200 11.52 12.07 -2.14
N LEU A 201 10.92 11.96 -0.96
CA LEU A 201 10.19 13.08 -0.35
C LEU A 201 11.12 14.25 0.02
N ILE A 202 12.37 14.00 0.43
CA ILE A 202 13.38 15.05 0.62
C ILE A 202 13.63 15.78 -0.71
N SER A 203 13.80 15.05 -1.80
CA SER A 203 14.02 15.66 -3.13
C SER A 203 12.83 16.50 -3.61
N MET A 204 11.64 16.24 -3.07
CA MET A 204 10.41 17.01 -3.32
C MET A 204 10.24 18.22 -2.37
N GLY A 205 11.20 18.46 -1.48
CA GLY A 205 11.19 19.60 -0.56
C GLY A 205 10.54 19.35 0.79
N VAL A 206 10.26 18.10 1.17
CA VAL A 206 9.81 17.77 2.53
C VAL A 206 11.01 17.79 3.48
N PRO A 207 10.98 18.53 4.59
CA PRO A 207 12.08 18.58 5.55
C PRO A 207 12.43 17.20 6.11
N ALA A 208 13.72 16.86 6.12
CA ALA A 208 14.20 15.55 6.53
C ALA A 208 13.87 15.19 8.00
N GLU A 209 13.80 16.23 8.85
CA GLU A 209 13.44 16.09 10.27
C GLU A 209 11.98 15.71 10.51
N ASN A 210 11.10 15.97 9.54
CA ASN A 210 9.69 15.57 9.61
C ASN A 210 9.46 14.14 9.10
N LEU A 211 10.46 13.53 8.43
CA LEU A 211 10.33 12.23 7.79
C LEU A 211 10.76 11.09 8.72
N HIS A 212 9.86 10.15 8.92
CA HIS A 212 10.06 8.97 9.77
C HIS A 212 9.73 7.70 9.01
N ILE A 213 10.58 6.67 9.12
CA ILE A 213 10.28 5.38 8.50
C ILE A 213 9.22 4.67 9.36
N LEU A 214 8.04 4.52 8.77
CA LEU A 214 6.88 3.79 9.31
C LEU A 214 6.52 2.69 8.32
N GLU A 215 7.12 1.54 8.51
CA GLU A 215 7.00 0.41 7.58
C GLU A 215 5.58 -0.18 7.58
N VAL A 216 5.32 -1.02 6.59
CA VAL A 216 4.14 -1.87 6.52
C VAL A 216 4.45 -3.27 7.04
N VAL A 217 3.42 -4.03 7.37
CA VAL A 217 3.54 -5.41 7.83
C VAL A 217 3.17 -6.40 6.72
N PRO A 218 3.77 -7.61 6.67
CA PRO A 218 3.30 -8.67 5.79
C PRO A 218 1.87 -9.09 6.16
N ILE A 219 1.07 -9.46 5.15
CA ILE A 219 -0.31 -9.92 5.34
C ILE A 219 -0.29 -11.44 5.33
N LEU A 220 -0.27 -12.03 6.52
CA LEU A 220 -0.13 -13.47 6.70
C LEU A 220 -1.42 -14.08 7.25
N PRO A 221 -1.84 -15.27 6.75
CA PRO A 221 -2.86 -16.07 7.42
C PRO A 221 -2.33 -16.60 8.76
N ALA A 222 -3.24 -17.02 9.63
CA ALA A 222 -2.87 -17.55 10.95
C ALA A 222 -2.06 -18.85 10.89
N THR A 223 -2.32 -19.68 9.90
CA THR A 223 -1.64 -20.95 9.63
C THR A 223 -1.50 -21.13 8.12
N VAL A 224 -0.56 -21.95 7.69
CA VAL A 224 -0.38 -22.32 6.27
C VAL A 224 -0.27 -23.83 6.11
N ASN A 225 -0.71 -24.32 4.96
CA ASN A 225 -0.71 -25.74 4.59
C ASN A 225 0.04 -25.96 3.25
N PRO A 226 1.37 -25.78 3.22
CA PRO A 226 2.16 -25.86 1.99
C PRO A 226 2.09 -27.22 1.30
N ASP A 227 2.05 -28.33 2.06
CA ASP A 227 1.99 -29.67 1.51
C ASP A 227 0.63 -29.96 0.84
N GLU A 228 -0.45 -29.50 1.44
CA GLU A 228 -1.79 -29.61 0.86
C GLU A 228 -1.89 -28.80 -0.43
N PHE A 229 -1.33 -27.56 -0.45
CA PHE A 229 -1.27 -26.75 -1.65
C PHE A 229 -0.49 -27.47 -2.78
N ARG A 230 0.68 -28.06 -2.48
CA ARG A 230 1.46 -28.81 -3.46
C ARG A 230 0.70 -30.03 -3.99
N GLN A 231 -0.01 -30.77 -3.15
CA GLN A 231 -0.84 -31.91 -3.56
C GLN A 231 -2.00 -31.48 -4.47
N GLN A 232 -2.74 -30.44 -4.09
CA GLN A 232 -3.90 -29.94 -4.86
C GLN A 232 -3.52 -29.45 -6.26
N HIS A 233 -2.31 -28.89 -6.41
CA HIS A 233 -1.84 -28.30 -7.67
C HIS A 233 -0.84 -29.19 -8.43
N ASN A 234 -0.65 -30.46 -8.04
CA ASN A 234 0.32 -31.38 -8.64
C ASN A 234 1.77 -30.84 -8.64
N LEU A 235 2.18 -30.27 -7.52
CA LEU A 235 3.50 -29.65 -7.33
C LEU A 235 4.38 -30.43 -6.34
N VAL A 236 4.05 -31.67 -6.05
CA VAL A 236 4.83 -32.54 -5.15
C VAL A 236 6.14 -32.90 -5.81
N ASP A 237 7.25 -32.78 -5.06
CA ASP A 237 8.61 -33.14 -5.48
C ASP A 237 9.14 -32.40 -6.73
N VAL A 238 8.58 -31.23 -7.04
CA VAL A 238 9.08 -30.38 -8.14
C VAL A 238 9.46 -29.00 -7.63
N PRO A 239 10.47 -28.34 -8.22
CA PRO A 239 10.79 -26.95 -7.90
C PRO A 239 9.67 -26.01 -8.31
N VAL A 240 9.29 -25.09 -7.40
CA VAL A 240 8.17 -24.14 -7.59
C VAL A 240 8.66 -22.72 -7.55
N ILE A 241 8.51 -22.00 -8.65
CA ILE A 241 8.72 -20.58 -8.76
C ILE A 241 7.37 -19.89 -8.69
N LEU A 242 7.17 -19.02 -7.69
CA LEU A 242 5.89 -18.37 -7.44
C LEU A 242 5.96 -16.87 -7.78
N PHE A 243 4.97 -16.41 -8.50
CA PHE A 243 4.63 -15.00 -8.67
C PHE A 243 3.31 -14.70 -7.96
N VAL A 244 3.26 -13.61 -7.18
CA VAL A 244 2.01 -13.10 -6.59
C VAL A 244 1.85 -11.63 -6.94
N GLY A 245 0.77 -11.29 -7.62
CA GLY A 245 0.47 -9.92 -7.98
C GLY A 245 -0.50 -9.80 -9.15
N ARG A 246 -0.91 -8.56 -9.47
CA ARG A 246 -1.69 -8.30 -10.68
C ARG A 246 -0.89 -8.69 -11.92
N ARG A 247 -1.50 -9.37 -12.88
CA ARG A 247 -0.85 -9.77 -14.14
C ARG A 247 -0.67 -8.56 -15.07
N SER A 248 0.22 -7.67 -14.76
CA SER A 248 0.58 -6.52 -15.60
C SER A 248 2.04 -6.59 -16.05
N ALA A 249 2.33 -6.01 -17.20
CA ALA A 249 3.68 -6.06 -17.78
C ALA A 249 4.75 -5.50 -16.84
N TYR A 250 4.46 -4.36 -16.19
CA TYR A 250 5.42 -3.74 -15.28
C TYR A 250 5.75 -4.58 -14.04
N LYS A 251 4.88 -5.52 -13.63
CA LYS A 251 5.14 -6.48 -12.54
C LYS A 251 6.07 -7.63 -12.95
N GLY A 252 6.42 -7.72 -14.24
CA GLY A 252 7.38 -8.70 -14.75
C GLY A 252 6.80 -10.05 -15.14
N VAL A 253 5.46 -10.21 -15.15
CA VAL A 253 4.80 -11.48 -15.49
C VAL A 253 5.25 -12.00 -16.85
N LYS A 254 5.25 -11.14 -17.89
CA LYS A 254 5.62 -11.54 -19.25
C LYS A 254 7.10 -11.97 -19.32
N ALA A 255 8.00 -11.25 -18.65
CA ALA A 255 9.42 -11.58 -18.63
C ALA A 255 9.67 -12.90 -17.87
N LEU A 256 8.98 -13.13 -16.74
CA LEU A 256 9.05 -14.38 -15.99
C LEU A 256 8.52 -15.57 -16.80
N LEU A 257 7.39 -15.42 -17.49
CA LEU A 257 6.88 -16.46 -18.41
C LEU A 257 7.88 -16.79 -19.50
N SER A 258 8.49 -15.78 -20.12
CA SER A 258 9.48 -15.98 -21.16
C SER A 258 10.76 -16.63 -20.63
N SER A 259 11.12 -16.40 -19.36
CA SER A 259 12.30 -17.02 -18.74
C SER A 259 12.13 -18.53 -18.48
N ALA A 260 10.92 -19.04 -18.41
CA ALA A 260 10.63 -20.43 -18.08
C ALA A 260 11.34 -21.40 -19.05
N HIS A 261 11.32 -21.08 -20.35
CA HIS A 261 11.96 -21.93 -21.36
C HIS A 261 13.49 -22.06 -21.16
N GLN A 262 14.14 -20.99 -20.71
CA GLN A 262 15.57 -21.01 -20.41
C GLN A 262 15.85 -21.79 -19.11
N VAL A 263 15.01 -21.66 -18.08
CA VAL A 263 15.12 -22.44 -16.84
C VAL A 263 14.97 -23.94 -17.13
N TRP A 264 14.03 -24.35 -17.98
CA TRP A 264 13.81 -25.75 -18.32
C TRP A 264 14.94 -26.42 -19.06
N GLN A 265 15.85 -25.67 -19.69
CA GLN A 265 17.09 -26.24 -20.28
C GLN A 265 17.99 -26.83 -19.22
N THR A 266 17.93 -26.32 -17.98
CA THR A 266 18.78 -26.77 -16.87
C THR A 266 18.00 -27.54 -15.81
N ILE A 267 16.75 -27.11 -15.53
CA ILE A 267 15.85 -27.68 -14.53
C ILE A 267 14.52 -28.06 -15.23
N PRO A 268 14.47 -29.19 -15.93
CA PRO A 268 13.34 -29.55 -16.81
C PRO A 268 11.98 -29.70 -16.10
N ASN A 269 12.00 -30.01 -14.80
CA ASN A 269 10.81 -30.22 -13.96
C ASN A 269 10.44 -29.00 -13.10
N ALA A 270 10.99 -27.82 -13.37
CA ALA A 270 10.60 -26.60 -12.67
C ALA A 270 9.18 -26.15 -13.07
N HIS A 271 8.36 -25.82 -12.10
CA HIS A 271 6.98 -25.34 -12.27
C HIS A 271 6.90 -23.86 -11.91
N PHE A 272 6.08 -23.13 -12.66
CA PHE A 272 5.83 -21.71 -12.47
C PHE A 272 4.38 -21.49 -12.07
N VAL A 273 4.16 -20.88 -10.92
CA VAL A 273 2.81 -20.63 -10.37
C VAL A 273 2.56 -19.12 -10.33
N PHE A 274 1.44 -18.69 -10.90
CA PHE A 274 1.02 -17.29 -10.96
C PHE A 274 -0.28 -17.09 -10.20
N VAL A 275 -0.24 -16.28 -9.17
CA VAL A 275 -1.38 -15.90 -8.32
C VAL A 275 -1.69 -14.42 -8.48
N GLY A 276 -2.96 -14.10 -8.70
CA GLY A 276 -3.45 -12.73 -8.74
C GLY A 276 -4.37 -12.43 -9.92
N PRO A 277 -5.04 -11.27 -9.88
CA PRO A 277 -6.03 -10.93 -10.89
C PRO A 277 -5.38 -10.64 -12.25
N GLU A 278 -6.11 -11.04 -13.29
CA GLU A 278 -5.79 -10.74 -14.67
C GLU A 278 -6.00 -9.27 -15.02
N THR A 279 -5.35 -8.85 -16.09
CA THR A 279 -5.61 -7.60 -16.79
C THR A 279 -6.00 -7.91 -18.23
N PRO A 280 -6.70 -7.01 -18.94
CA PRO A 280 -7.06 -7.26 -20.34
C PRO A 280 -5.85 -7.60 -21.23
N GLU A 281 -4.70 -6.97 -20.98
CA GLU A 281 -3.45 -7.22 -21.72
C GLU A 281 -2.83 -8.60 -21.45
N SER A 282 -3.17 -9.21 -20.31
CA SER A 282 -2.54 -10.46 -19.86
C SER A 282 -3.30 -11.71 -20.24
N LEU A 283 -4.49 -11.60 -20.82
CA LEU A 283 -5.32 -12.76 -21.17
C LEU A 283 -4.60 -13.67 -22.17
N GLU A 284 -3.99 -13.09 -23.20
CA GLU A 284 -3.30 -13.83 -24.26
C GLU A 284 -1.97 -14.45 -23.81
N TRP A 285 -1.35 -13.95 -22.70
CA TRP A 285 -0.02 -14.43 -22.29
C TRP A 285 0.00 -15.87 -21.80
N PHE A 286 -1.14 -16.40 -21.36
CA PHE A 286 -1.28 -17.73 -20.82
C PHE A 286 -2.00 -18.68 -21.80
N GLU A 287 -2.35 -18.21 -22.99
CA GLU A 287 -2.93 -19.06 -24.03
C GLU A 287 -1.89 -20.10 -24.49
N ASN A 288 -2.29 -21.39 -24.49
CA ASN A 288 -1.44 -22.52 -24.85
C ASN A 288 -0.14 -22.63 -24.01
N ALA A 289 -0.18 -22.18 -22.75
CA ALA A 289 0.96 -22.31 -21.84
C ALA A 289 1.34 -23.79 -21.62
N ASP A 290 2.63 -24.03 -21.40
CA ASP A 290 3.15 -25.35 -21.03
C ASP A 290 2.48 -25.85 -19.73
N SER A 291 2.30 -27.15 -19.59
CA SER A 291 1.65 -27.77 -18.42
C SER A 291 2.34 -27.49 -17.09
N ARG A 292 3.60 -27.05 -17.10
CA ARG A 292 4.36 -26.61 -15.93
C ARG A 292 4.10 -25.16 -15.53
N ILE A 293 3.23 -24.44 -16.26
CA ILE A 293 2.80 -23.09 -15.95
C ILE A 293 1.37 -23.15 -15.38
N HIS A 294 1.22 -22.78 -14.12
CA HIS A 294 -0.04 -22.79 -13.40
C HIS A 294 -0.52 -21.36 -13.19
N TYR A 295 -1.74 -21.07 -13.61
CA TYR A 295 -2.39 -19.80 -13.32
C TYR A 295 -3.62 -20.01 -12.44
N LEU A 296 -3.57 -19.55 -11.19
CA LEU A 296 -4.62 -19.77 -10.19
C LEU A 296 -5.63 -18.61 -10.11
N GLY A 297 -5.34 -17.49 -10.80
CA GLY A 297 -6.21 -16.34 -10.71
C GLY A 297 -6.16 -15.65 -9.34
N LYS A 298 -7.25 -14.95 -9.00
CA LYS A 298 -7.40 -14.34 -7.68
C LYS A 298 -7.81 -15.41 -6.68
N VAL A 299 -6.99 -15.62 -5.69
CA VAL A 299 -7.20 -16.58 -4.59
C VAL A 299 -7.56 -15.87 -3.28
N SER A 300 -7.90 -16.61 -2.24
CA SER A 300 -8.06 -16.13 -0.87
C SER A 300 -6.70 -15.76 -0.25
N GLU A 301 -6.71 -14.97 0.83
CA GLU A 301 -5.48 -14.67 1.59
C GLU A 301 -4.87 -15.94 2.21
N GLN A 302 -5.70 -16.92 2.57
CA GLN A 302 -5.24 -18.22 3.06
C GLN A 302 -4.46 -18.96 1.96
N GLU A 303 -5.07 -19.15 0.80
CA GLU A 303 -4.47 -19.86 -0.33
C GLU A 303 -3.22 -19.12 -0.88
N LYS A 304 -3.21 -17.77 -0.84
CA LYS A 304 -2.02 -16.99 -1.14
C LYS A 304 -0.88 -17.32 -0.16
N GLY A 305 -1.18 -17.38 1.14
CA GLY A 305 -0.20 -17.76 2.16
C GLY A 305 0.32 -19.19 1.97
N ASP A 306 -0.58 -20.14 1.66
CA ASP A 306 -0.23 -21.53 1.38
C ASP A 306 0.68 -21.63 0.16
N ALA A 307 0.38 -20.89 -0.92
CA ALA A 307 1.20 -20.83 -2.13
C ALA A 307 2.61 -20.27 -1.84
N ILE A 308 2.70 -19.17 -1.06
CA ILE A 308 3.99 -18.57 -0.71
C ILE A 308 4.80 -19.53 0.17
N ALA A 309 4.18 -20.16 1.16
CA ALA A 309 4.85 -21.14 2.00
C ALA A 309 5.30 -22.39 1.21
N ALA A 310 4.54 -22.76 0.17
CA ALA A 310 4.82 -23.93 -0.68
C ALA A 310 5.90 -23.68 -1.75
N CYS A 311 6.19 -22.44 -2.14
CA CYS A 311 7.18 -22.20 -3.20
C CYS A 311 8.63 -22.42 -2.71
N ASP A 312 9.54 -22.62 -3.66
CA ASP A 312 10.97 -22.67 -3.40
C ASP A 312 11.61 -21.28 -3.64
N ILE A 313 11.09 -20.54 -4.61
CA ILE A 313 11.55 -19.20 -4.97
C ILE A 313 10.33 -18.30 -5.18
N PHE A 314 10.35 -17.12 -4.57
CA PHE A 314 9.42 -16.05 -4.90
C PHE A 314 10.03 -15.13 -5.95
N CYS A 315 9.34 -14.91 -7.07
CA CYS A 315 9.84 -14.11 -8.18
C CYS A 315 8.79 -13.10 -8.68
N MET A 316 9.03 -11.81 -8.42
CA MET A 316 8.23 -10.72 -8.97
C MET A 316 9.17 -9.56 -9.41
N PRO A 317 9.76 -9.63 -10.62
CA PRO A 317 10.75 -8.66 -11.09
C PRO A 317 10.08 -7.36 -11.58
N SER A 318 9.43 -6.63 -10.66
CA SER A 318 8.66 -5.42 -10.96
C SER A 318 9.56 -4.23 -11.26
N LEU A 319 9.14 -3.37 -12.19
CA LEU A 319 9.80 -2.11 -12.53
C LEU A 319 9.42 -0.95 -11.60
N PHE A 320 8.27 -1.04 -10.95
CA PHE A 320 7.75 0.03 -10.08
C PHE A 320 7.20 -0.56 -8.79
N GLU A 321 7.87 -0.29 -7.68
CA GLU A 321 7.46 -0.63 -6.32
C GLU A 321 7.91 0.46 -5.36
N ILE A 322 7.22 0.54 -4.22
CA ILE A 322 7.69 1.31 -3.06
C ILE A 322 8.25 0.32 -2.04
N LEU A 323 7.37 -0.51 -1.51
CA LEU A 323 7.68 -1.64 -0.64
C LEU A 323 6.68 -2.76 -0.94
N PRO A 324 7.07 -3.76 -1.75
CA PRO A 324 6.16 -4.85 -2.08
C PRO A 324 5.93 -5.74 -0.87
N THR A 325 4.74 -5.69 -0.28
CA THR A 325 4.41 -6.51 0.90
C THR A 325 4.56 -8.01 0.64
N VAL A 326 4.37 -8.44 -0.60
CA VAL A 326 4.55 -9.84 -0.98
C VAL A 326 6.00 -10.35 -0.86
N TYR A 327 7.01 -9.46 -0.89
CA TYR A 327 8.39 -9.85 -0.55
C TYR A 327 8.51 -10.12 0.94
N LEU A 328 7.91 -9.27 1.77
CA LEU A 328 7.87 -9.47 3.22
C LEU A 328 7.11 -10.76 3.57
N GLU A 329 6.03 -11.06 2.83
CA GLU A 329 5.26 -12.28 2.98
C GLU A 329 6.12 -13.52 2.63
N ALA A 330 6.88 -13.48 1.52
CA ALA A 330 7.78 -14.56 1.12
C ALA A 330 8.90 -14.76 2.15
N TRP A 331 9.54 -13.70 2.60
CA TRP A 331 10.56 -13.77 3.64
C TRP A 331 10.04 -14.24 4.99
N SER A 332 8.76 -13.99 5.31
CA SER A 332 8.14 -14.53 6.54
C SER A 332 8.16 -16.06 6.57
N TYR A 333 8.21 -16.71 5.40
CA TYR A 333 8.34 -18.15 5.25
C TYR A 333 9.74 -18.59 4.81
N SER A 334 10.77 -17.75 5.05
CA SER A 334 12.15 -18.02 4.65
C SER A 334 12.33 -18.34 3.16
N LYS A 335 11.52 -17.71 2.27
CA LYS A 335 11.67 -17.90 0.83
C LYS A 335 12.59 -16.84 0.23
N PRO A 336 13.59 -17.21 -0.58
CA PRO A 336 14.43 -16.25 -1.28
C PRO A 336 13.59 -15.47 -2.29
N VAL A 337 13.87 -14.17 -2.43
CA VAL A 337 13.14 -13.27 -3.32
C VAL A 337 13.99 -12.91 -4.53
N ILE A 338 13.41 -13.03 -5.72
CA ILE A 338 13.90 -12.40 -6.94
C ILE A 338 13.01 -11.21 -7.25
N GLY A 339 13.50 -10.00 -7.02
CA GLY A 339 12.82 -8.74 -7.30
C GLY A 339 13.35 -8.05 -8.55
N GLY A 340 12.68 -6.96 -8.96
CA GLY A 340 13.15 -6.08 -10.03
C GLY A 340 14.04 -4.96 -9.49
N LYS A 341 14.54 -4.11 -10.38
CA LYS A 341 15.37 -2.94 -10.04
C LYS A 341 14.54 -1.66 -9.87
N ALA A 342 13.34 -1.77 -9.29
CA ALA A 342 12.60 -0.58 -8.87
C ALA A 342 13.38 0.18 -7.79
N GLN A 343 13.18 1.49 -7.70
CA GLN A 343 13.88 2.35 -6.75
C GLN A 343 13.70 1.85 -5.30
N GLY A 344 14.81 1.64 -4.59
CA GLY A 344 14.83 1.13 -3.20
C GLY A 344 14.71 -0.39 -3.07
N VAL A 345 14.36 -1.11 -4.13
CA VAL A 345 14.23 -2.59 -4.10
C VAL A 345 15.59 -3.29 -4.05
N PRO A 346 16.63 -2.90 -4.81
CA PRO A 346 17.95 -3.48 -4.68
C PRO A 346 18.52 -3.36 -3.27
N GLU A 347 18.39 -2.20 -2.64
CA GLU A 347 18.85 -1.96 -1.27
C GLU A 347 18.08 -2.82 -0.25
N LEU A 348 16.79 -3.01 -0.48
CA LEU A 348 15.95 -3.86 0.37
C LEU A 348 16.37 -5.34 0.24
N ILE A 349 16.59 -5.84 -0.95
CA ILE A 349 16.85 -7.25 -1.21
C ILE A 349 18.35 -7.58 -1.02
N GLU A 350 19.22 -6.95 -1.80
CA GLU A 350 20.65 -7.25 -1.84
C GLU A 350 21.39 -6.65 -0.64
N GLY A 351 20.99 -5.45 -0.21
CA GLY A 351 21.53 -4.81 0.98
C GLY A 351 21.32 -5.61 2.28
N ASN A 352 20.32 -6.50 2.30
CA ASN A 352 20.06 -7.42 3.41
C ASN A 352 20.42 -8.88 3.11
N ASN A 353 21.07 -9.17 1.97
CA ASN A 353 21.36 -10.52 1.53
C ASN A 353 20.14 -11.46 1.58
N ALA A 354 19.00 -10.96 1.09
CA ALA A 354 17.70 -11.66 1.19
C ALA A 354 17.16 -12.12 -0.19
N GLY A 355 17.99 -12.10 -1.22
CA GLY A 355 17.62 -12.48 -2.58
C GLY A 355 18.45 -11.77 -3.64
N PHE A 356 17.88 -11.63 -4.84
CA PHE A 356 18.48 -10.94 -5.97
C PHE A 356 17.57 -9.87 -6.53
N ALA A 357 18.11 -8.70 -6.89
CA ALA A 357 17.44 -7.67 -7.67
C ALA A 357 17.94 -7.73 -9.13
N VAL A 358 17.05 -8.11 -10.06
CA VAL A 358 17.44 -8.38 -11.45
C VAL A 358 16.78 -7.42 -12.44
N GLU A 359 17.42 -7.25 -13.61
CA GLU A 359 16.74 -6.61 -14.73
C GLU A 359 15.49 -7.43 -15.14
N GLN A 360 14.44 -6.76 -15.60
CA GLN A 360 13.21 -7.41 -16.03
C GLN A 360 13.40 -8.03 -17.45
N THR A 361 14.42 -8.88 -17.61
CA THR A 361 14.68 -9.63 -18.84
C THR A 361 14.63 -11.13 -18.58
N PRO A 362 14.19 -11.95 -19.55
CA PRO A 362 14.15 -13.40 -19.39
C PRO A 362 15.49 -14.00 -18.98
N GLU A 363 16.59 -13.47 -19.52
CA GLU A 363 17.96 -13.94 -19.28
C GLU A 363 18.39 -13.71 -17.82
N ALA A 364 18.17 -12.50 -17.30
CA ALA A 364 18.53 -12.16 -15.92
C ALA A 364 17.69 -12.94 -14.91
N ILE A 365 16.37 -13.08 -15.19
CA ILE A 365 15.45 -13.83 -14.35
C ILE A 365 15.80 -15.32 -14.33
N SER A 366 16.01 -15.93 -15.52
CA SER A 366 16.34 -17.36 -15.63
C SER A 366 17.67 -17.70 -14.95
N ALA A 367 18.69 -16.84 -15.10
CA ALA A 367 19.98 -17.01 -14.44
C ALA A 367 19.86 -17.00 -12.92
N ALA A 368 19.06 -16.05 -12.36
CA ALA A 368 18.84 -15.97 -10.92
C ALA A 368 18.06 -17.19 -10.38
N ILE A 369 16.99 -17.61 -11.07
CA ILE A 369 16.22 -18.81 -10.72
C ILE A 369 17.11 -20.05 -10.74
N THR A 370 17.85 -20.28 -11.83
CA THR A 370 18.71 -21.45 -11.98
C THR A 370 19.78 -21.50 -10.90
N LYS A 371 20.39 -20.35 -10.57
CA LYS A 371 21.39 -20.24 -9.50
C LYS A 371 20.83 -20.67 -8.15
N LEU A 372 19.63 -20.20 -7.79
CA LEU A 372 19.00 -20.57 -6.51
C LEU A 372 18.57 -22.04 -6.46
N LEU A 373 18.06 -22.60 -7.57
CA LEU A 373 17.66 -24.01 -7.61
C LEU A 373 18.86 -24.96 -7.61
N GLN A 374 20.01 -24.54 -8.14
CA GLN A 374 21.25 -25.34 -8.15
C GLN A 374 22.05 -25.24 -6.84
N ASP A 375 21.79 -24.22 -6.02
CA ASP A 375 22.45 -24.01 -4.73
C ASP A 375 21.42 -23.88 -3.60
N PRO A 376 20.88 -24.99 -3.07
CA PRO A 376 19.93 -24.97 -1.98
C PRO A 376 20.44 -24.29 -0.71
N ALA A 377 21.75 -24.35 -0.44
CA ALA A 377 22.34 -23.70 0.73
C ALA A 377 22.30 -22.17 0.60
N LEU A 378 22.62 -21.64 -0.57
CA LEU A 378 22.46 -20.22 -0.88
C LEU A 378 20.99 -19.80 -0.80
N SER A 379 20.09 -20.59 -1.41
CA SER A 379 18.66 -20.34 -1.42
C SER A 379 18.10 -20.21 0.02
N GLN A 380 18.43 -21.18 0.87
CA GLN A 380 18.02 -21.17 2.27
C GLN A 380 18.60 -19.97 3.04
N ASN A 381 19.90 -19.70 2.87
CA ASN A 381 20.56 -18.58 3.55
C ASN A 381 19.90 -17.24 3.20
N LEU A 382 19.60 -17.00 1.93
CA LEU A 382 18.94 -15.76 1.49
C LEU A 382 17.51 -15.66 2.04
N GLY A 383 16.77 -16.75 2.07
CA GLY A 383 15.44 -16.80 2.67
C GLY A 383 15.47 -16.52 4.17
N ASP A 384 16.40 -17.12 4.90
CA ASP A 384 16.56 -16.93 6.35
C ASP A 384 16.97 -15.50 6.72
N ASN A 385 17.86 -14.90 5.94
CA ASN A 385 18.20 -13.47 6.13
C ASN A 385 16.97 -12.58 5.93
N GLY A 386 16.15 -12.86 4.93
CA GLY A 386 14.88 -12.17 4.73
C GLY A 386 13.92 -12.36 5.90
N ASN A 387 13.84 -13.57 6.45
CA ASN A 387 13.01 -13.85 7.64
C ASN A 387 13.48 -13.05 8.87
N VAL A 388 14.79 -13.02 9.12
CA VAL A 388 15.37 -12.21 10.19
C VAL A 388 15.03 -10.73 10.01
N LEU A 389 15.17 -10.20 8.78
CA LEU A 389 14.81 -8.82 8.44
C LEU A 389 13.35 -8.51 8.77
N VAL A 390 12.43 -9.39 8.34
CA VAL A 390 10.99 -9.20 8.60
C VAL A 390 10.68 -9.23 10.10
N ASN A 391 11.22 -10.18 10.83
CA ASN A 391 10.98 -10.28 12.27
C ASN A 391 11.50 -9.07 13.04
N GLN A 392 12.63 -8.51 12.64
CA GLN A 392 13.23 -7.34 13.30
C GLN A 392 12.52 -6.02 12.97
N ASN A 393 12.18 -5.79 11.71
CA ASN A 393 11.75 -4.47 11.25
C ASN A 393 10.28 -4.39 10.85
N TYR A 394 9.71 -5.48 10.30
CA TYR A 394 8.40 -5.50 9.66
C TYR A 394 7.37 -6.35 10.42
N SER A 395 7.72 -6.90 11.59
CA SER A 395 6.72 -7.54 12.44
C SER A 395 5.70 -6.51 12.94
N LEU A 396 4.46 -6.94 13.16
CA LEU A 396 3.40 -6.05 13.62
C LEU A 396 3.79 -5.30 14.91
N SER A 397 4.46 -5.98 15.83
CA SER A 397 4.96 -5.38 17.08
C SER A 397 6.04 -4.33 16.84
N ALA A 398 6.97 -4.56 15.89
CA ALA A 398 8.04 -3.61 15.56
C ALA A 398 7.45 -2.34 14.91
N VAL A 399 6.58 -2.49 13.92
CA VAL A 399 5.95 -1.37 13.21
C VAL A 399 5.07 -0.54 14.15
N VAL A 400 4.27 -1.20 14.98
CA VAL A 400 3.41 -0.52 15.97
C VAL A 400 4.24 0.20 17.02
N SER A 401 5.33 -0.40 17.51
CA SER A 401 6.23 0.24 18.49
C SER A 401 6.87 1.52 17.94
N LYS A 402 7.27 1.54 16.66
CA LYS A 402 7.79 2.75 15.99
C LYS A 402 6.72 3.85 15.92
N SER A 403 5.51 3.49 15.50
CA SER A 403 4.38 4.43 15.47
C SER A 403 4.03 4.97 16.86
N GLU A 404 3.97 4.10 17.88
CA GLU A 404 3.68 4.44 19.27
C GLU A 404 4.73 5.42 19.82
N SER A 405 6.02 5.15 19.57
CA SER A 405 7.14 6.01 19.99
C SER A 405 7.07 7.39 19.34
N LEU A 406 6.71 7.45 18.06
CA LEU A 406 6.53 8.71 17.36
C LEU A 406 5.39 9.53 17.98
N TYR A 407 4.23 8.91 18.22
CA TYR A 407 3.08 9.60 18.82
C TYR A 407 3.38 10.12 20.24
N GLN A 408 4.08 9.34 21.05
CA GLN A 408 4.51 9.76 22.40
C GLN A 408 5.44 10.97 22.34
N LYS A 409 6.42 10.95 21.41
CA LYS A 409 7.35 12.07 21.20
C LYS A 409 6.65 13.35 20.78
N MET A 410 5.62 13.25 19.96
CA MET A 410 4.84 14.42 19.49
C MET A 410 3.98 15.00 20.62
N ASN A 411 3.34 14.17 21.42
CA ASN A 411 2.53 14.61 22.57
C ASN A 411 3.36 15.24 23.70
N GLY A 412 4.63 14.89 23.84
CA GLY A 412 5.53 15.46 24.86
C GLY A 412 6.17 16.81 24.46
N LYS A 413 6.00 17.28 23.22
CA LYS A 413 6.51 18.58 22.77
C LYS A 413 5.53 19.70 23.15
N PRO A 414 6.00 20.82 23.74
CA PRO A 414 5.17 22.01 23.85
C PRO A 414 4.78 22.49 22.44
N GLN A 415 3.49 22.72 22.24
CA GLN A 415 2.98 23.27 20.98
C GLN A 415 3.69 24.59 20.67
N ALA A 416 4.35 24.69 19.52
CA ALA A 416 4.88 25.97 19.06
C ALA A 416 3.68 26.90 18.82
N SER A 417 3.57 27.97 19.62
CA SER A 417 2.59 29.03 19.41
C SER A 417 2.89 29.66 18.04
N GLU A 418 2.01 29.46 17.06
CA GLU A 418 2.04 30.22 15.81
C GLU A 418 1.89 31.71 16.16
N THR A 419 3.01 32.44 16.08
CA THR A 419 2.95 33.90 16.00
C THR A 419 2.33 34.21 14.65
N LEU A 420 1.06 34.58 14.67
CA LEU A 420 0.33 35.12 13.52
C LEU A 420 1.15 36.30 12.97
N VAL A 421 1.92 36.07 11.93
CA VAL A 421 2.44 37.15 11.10
C VAL A 421 1.26 37.63 10.25
N ARG A 422 0.80 38.84 10.62
CA ARG A 422 -0.24 39.61 9.94
C ARG A 422 0.18 40.00 8.52
#